data_b60dc369bd5406e070508db4f1f3caa7
#
_entry.id   b60dc369bd5406e070508db4f1f3caa7
#
_cell.length_a   1.000
_cell.length_b   1.000
_cell.length_c   1.000
_cell.angle_alpha   90.00
_cell.angle_beta   90.00
_cell.angle_gamma   90.00
#
_symmetry.space_group_name_H-M   'P 1'
#
loop_
_entity.id
_entity.type
_entity.pdbx_description
1 polymer ?
#
loop_
_entity_poly.entity_id
_entity_poly.type
_entity_poly.pdbx_seq_one_letter_code
_entity_poly.pdbx_strand_id
1 'polypeptide(L)'
;IYVSMEGKKAPSEPQRYDAVLGAIGRVPNGKNLDAGKAGVEVDDRGFIRVDKQLRTNVPHIFAIGDIVGQPMLAHKGVHEGHVAAEVIAGMKHYFDPKVIPSIAYTEPEVAWVGLTEKEAKEKGISYETATFPWAASGRAIASDCADGMTKLIFDKETHRVIGGAIVGTNGGELLGEIGLAIEM
;
A
#
# COMPACT_ATOMS: atom_id res chain seq x y z
N ILE A 1 26.73 15.62 -12.32
CA ILE A 1 25.62 15.24 -13.18
C ILE A 1 24.82 16.51 -13.46
N TYR A 2 24.45 16.75 -14.72
CA TYR A 2 23.55 17.83 -15.09
C TYR A 2 22.16 17.25 -15.35
N VAL A 3 21.13 17.83 -14.75
CA VAL A 3 19.74 17.38 -14.84
C VAL A 3 18.89 18.48 -15.43
N SER A 4 18.24 18.19 -16.57
CA SER A 4 17.20 19.02 -17.15
C SER A 4 15.85 18.62 -16.57
N MET A 5 15.03 19.60 -16.21
CA MET A 5 13.72 19.37 -15.60
C MET A 5 12.63 20.01 -16.47
N GLU A 6 11.46 19.40 -16.49
CA GLU A 6 10.27 19.93 -17.17
C GLU A 6 9.13 20.13 -16.16
N GLY A 7 8.38 21.20 -16.30
CA GLY A 7 7.21 21.51 -15.45
C GLY A 7 7.05 23.01 -15.17
N LYS A 8 5.94 23.37 -14.55
CA LYS A 8 5.57 24.80 -14.30
C LYS A 8 6.59 25.59 -13.47
N LYS A 9 7.37 24.91 -12.63
CA LYS A 9 8.39 25.50 -11.75
C LYS A 9 9.80 24.99 -12.09
N ALA A 10 9.97 24.32 -13.23
CA ALA A 10 11.27 23.82 -13.64
C ALA A 10 12.23 24.98 -13.94
N PRO A 11 13.52 24.88 -13.56
CA PRO A 11 14.53 25.83 -13.96
C PRO A 11 14.68 25.83 -15.48
N SER A 12 14.98 26.99 -16.07
CA SER A 12 15.21 27.12 -17.53
C SER A 12 16.53 26.46 -17.98
N GLU A 13 17.49 26.32 -17.08
CA GLU A 13 18.81 25.76 -17.33
C GLU A 13 19.01 24.46 -16.58
N PRO A 14 19.79 23.49 -17.13
CA PRO A 14 20.15 22.28 -16.43
C PRO A 14 20.85 22.56 -15.11
N GLN A 15 20.40 21.91 -14.04
CA GLN A 15 20.99 22.06 -12.71
C GLN A 15 22.06 21.01 -12.47
N ARG A 16 23.17 21.40 -11.82
CA ARG A 16 24.27 20.50 -11.47
C ARG A 16 24.05 19.86 -10.12
N TYR A 17 24.17 18.52 -10.06
CA TYR A 17 24.07 17.71 -8.84
C TYR A 17 25.28 16.78 -8.72
N ASP A 18 25.68 16.44 -7.49
CA ASP A 18 26.75 15.47 -7.23
C ASP A 18 26.25 14.04 -7.50
N ALA A 19 25.01 13.75 -7.14
CA ALA A 19 24.35 12.46 -7.37
C ALA A 19 22.86 12.64 -7.69
N VAL A 20 22.28 11.65 -8.36
CA VAL A 20 20.84 11.58 -8.66
C VAL A 20 20.30 10.23 -8.23
N LEU A 21 19.26 10.24 -7.40
CA LEU A 21 18.52 9.04 -6.98
C LEU A 21 17.26 8.88 -7.83
N GLY A 22 17.16 7.79 -8.58
CA GLY A 22 15.92 7.37 -9.25
C GLY A 22 15.08 6.50 -8.33
N ALA A 23 13.95 7.01 -7.84
CA ALA A 23 13.02 6.30 -6.97
C ALA A 23 11.61 6.32 -7.56
N ILE A 24 11.46 5.81 -8.80
CA ILE A 24 10.25 5.91 -9.63
C ILE A 24 9.33 4.69 -9.56
N GLY A 25 9.58 3.75 -8.64
CA GLY A 25 8.78 2.55 -8.45
C GLY A 25 9.59 1.27 -8.43
N ARG A 26 8.90 0.14 -8.48
CA ARG A 26 9.47 -1.21 -8.44
C ARG A 26 8.97 -2.04 -9.59
N VAL A 27 9.79 -3.00 -10.01
CA VAL A 27 9.42 -4.04 -10.97
C VAL A 27 9.65 -5.41 -10.33
N PRO A 28 8.80 -6.41 -10.57
CA PRO A 28 9.00 -7.76 -10.06
C PRO A 28 10.16 -8.45 -10.79
N ASN A 29 10.88 -9.32 -10.08
CA ASN A 29 12.06 -10.01 -10.60
C ASN A 29 11.77 -11.41 -11.19
N GLY A 30 10.52 -11.74 -11.49
CA GLY A 30 10.13 -13.07 -11.95
C GLY A 30 10.90 -13.57 -13.19
N LYS A 31 11.25 -12.65 -14.09
CA LYS A 31 12.04 -12.99 -15.28
C LYS A 31 13.47 -13.47 -14.99
N ASN A 32 14.00 -13.14 -13.80
CA ASN A 32 15.37 -13.44 -13.40
C ASN A 32 15.48 -14.75 -12.57
N LEU A 33 14.34 -15.44 -12.34
CA LEU A 33 14.29 -16.65 -11.49
C LEU A 33 14.42 -17.96 -12.25
N ASP A 34 14.45 -17.92 -13.58
CA ASP A 34 14.35 -19.13 -14.41
C ASP A 34 13.13 -20.01 -14.07
N ALA A 35 12.05 -19.40 -13.56
CA ALA A 35 10.87 -20.10 -13.05
C ALA A 35 10.23 -21.05 -14.07
N GLY A 36 10.37 -20.75 -15.36
CA GLY A 36 9.94 -21.63 -16.46
C GLY A 36 10.60 -23.02 -16.46
N LYS A 37 11.82 -23.16 -15.87
CA LYS A 37 12.46 -24.50 -15.71
C LYS A 37 11.68 -25.42 -14.77
N ALA A 38 10.91 -24.82 -13.85
CA ALA A 38 9.99 -25.54 -12.95
C ALA A 38 8.54 -25.54 -13.48
N GLY A 39 8.30 -25.03 -14.68
CA GLY A 39 6.98 -24.94 -15.28
C GLY A 39 6.12 -23.80 -14.73
N VAL A 40 6.70 -22.90 -13.93
CA VAL A 40 5.97 -21.74 -13.38
C VAL A 40 5.88 -20.63 -14.42
N GLU A 41 4.66 -20.13 -14.65
CA GLU A 41 4.39 -19.05 -15.59
C GLU A 41 4.74 -17.68 -14.99
N VAL A 42 5.45 -16.88 -15.78
CA VAL A 42 5.80 -15.50 -15.47
C VAL A 42 5.23 -14.59 -16.56
N ASP A 43 4.48 -13.57 -16.19
CA ASP A 43 3.90 -12.64 -17.18
C ASP A 43 4.95 -11.70 -17.79
N ASP A 44 4.54 -10.92 -18.82
CA ASP A 44 5.41 -9.99 -19.54
C ASP A 44 5.99 -8.89 -18.64
N ARG A 45 5.35 -8.60 -17.50
CA ARG A 45 5.82 -7.62 -16.52
C ARG A 45 6.71 -8.24 -15.44
N GLY A 46 6.82 -9.58 -15.40
CA GLY A 46 7.63 -10.30 -14.43
C GLY A 46 6.87 -10.77 -13.19
N PHE A 47 5.53 -10.70 -13.18
CA PHE A 47 4.71 -11.24 -12.10
C PHE A 47 4.43 -12.74 -12.27
N ILE A 48 4.28 -13.42 -11.15
CA ILE A 48 3.80 -14.80 -11.06
C ILE A 48 2.36 -14.77 -10.54
N ARG A 49 1.42 -15.30 -11.31
CA ARG A 49 0.02 -15.40 -10.89
C ARG A 49 -0.17 -16.49 -9.86
N VAL A 50 -0.96 -16.19 -8.84
CA VAL A 50 -1.33 -17.13 -7.77
C VAL A 50 -2.84 -17.09 -7.52
N ASP A 51 -3.37 -18.16 -6.95
CA ASP A 51 -4.72 -18.19 -6.40
C ASP A 51 -4.78 -17.57 -4.99
N LYS A 52 -5.97 -17.57 -4.35
CA LYS A 52 -6.12 -17.06 -2.98
C LYS A 52 -5.38 -17.90 -1.91
N GLN A 53 -4.91 -19.07 -2.27
CA GLN A 53 -4.05 -19.92 -1.44
C GLN A 53 -2.57 -19.75 -1.76
N LEU A 54 -2.24 -18.78 -2.64
CA LEU A 54 -0.87 -18.42 -3.06
C LEU A 54 -0.17 -19.53 -3.87
N ARG A 55 -0.94 -20.46 -4.44
CA ARG A 55 -0.44 -21.48 -5.36
C ARG A 55 -0.25 -20.89 -6.75
N THR A 56 0.88 -21.22 -7.38
CA THR A 56 1.12 -20.90 -8.79
C THR A 56 0.33 -21.88 -9.69
N ASN A 57 0.51 -21.77 -11.01
CA ASN A 57 0.05 -22.78 -11.96
C ASN A 57 0.64 -24.17 -11.73
N VAL A 58 1.73 -24.28 -10.96
CA VAL A 58 2.31 -25.54 -10.49
C VAL A 58 1.89 -25.78 -9.03
N PRO A 59 0.98 -26.73 -8.72
CA PRO A 59 0.26 -26.80 -7.45
C PRO A 59 1.10 -26.91 -6.17
N HIS A 60 2.33 -27.41 -6.26
CA HIS A 60 3.25 -27.53 -5.13
C HIS A 60 4.26 -26.39 -5.02
N ILE A 61 4.17 -25.38 -5.93
CA ILE A 61 5.01 -24.19 -5.91
C ILE A 61 4.12 -23.00 -5.57
N PHE A 62 4.56 -22.21 -4.58
CA PHE A 62 3.89 -21.04 -4.07
C PHE A 62 4.71 -19.79 -4.40
N ALA A 63 4.05 -18.65 -4.53
CA ALA A 63 4.72 -17.35 -4.65
C ALA A 63 4.04 -16.33 -3.74
N ILE A 64 4.85 -15.45 -3.14
CA ILE A 64 4.41 -14.42 -2.20
C ILE A 64 5.18 -13.11 -2.42
N GLY A 65 4.68 -12.03 -1.88
CA GLY A 65 5.33 -10.71 -1.85
C GLY A 65 5.22 -9.94 -3.16
N ASP A 66 6.23 -9.15 -3.44
CA ASP A 66 6.22 -8.20 -4.58
C ASP A 66 6.04 -8.89 -5.94
N ILE A 67 6.44 -10.15 -6.05
CA ILE A 67 6.38 -10.90 -7.31
C ILE A 67 4.96 -11.33 -7.71
N VAL A 68 4.01 -11.37 -6.76
CA VAL A 68 2.64 -11.83 -7.04
C VAL A 68 1.68 -10.70 -7.40
N GLY A 69 2.07 -9.43 -7.20
CA GLY A 69 1.25 -8.28 -7.60
C GLY A 69 1.31 -7.09 -6.65
N GLN A 70 0.52 -6.09 -7.00
CA GLN A 70 0.34 -4.88 -6.19
C GLN A 70 -0.61 -5.11 -5.00
N PRO A 71 -0.49 -4.35 -3.92
CA PRO A 71 0.62 -3.41 -3.63
C PRO A 71 1.91 -4.14 -3.26
N MET A 72 3.07 -3.58 -3.66
CA MET A 72 4.40 -4.12 -3.33
C MET A 72 4.82 -3.66 -1.94
N LEU A 73 4.31 -4.31 -0.91
CA LEU A 73 4.49 -3.94 0.49
C LEU A 73 4.98 -5.14 1.31
N ALA A 74 5.99 -4.90 2.16
CA ALA A 74 6.62 -5.94 2.95
C ALA A 74 5.63 -6.69 3.87
N HIS A 75 4.75 -5.96 4.56
CA HIS A 75 3.75 -6.56 5.44
C HIS A 75 2.72 -7.43 4.70
N LYS A 76 2.35 -7.07 3.46
CA LYS A 76 1.54 -7.94 2.59
C LYS A 76 2.25 -9.29 2.39
N GLY A 77 3.53 -9.26 2.00
CA GLY A 77 4.32 -10.47 1.79
C GLY A 77 4.46 -11.35 3.04
N VAL A 78 4.53 -10.74 4.24
CA VAL A 78 4.54 -11.47 5.51
C VAL A 78 3.23 -12.24 5.72
N HIS A 79 2.09 -11.59 5.57
CA HIS A 79 0.77 -12.23 5.71
C HIS A 79 0.53 -13.30 4.63
N GLU A 80 0.93 -13.04 3.40
CA GLU A 80 0.91 -14.05 2.33
C GLU A 80 1.78 -15.26 2.70
N GLY A 81 2.96 -15.04 3.29
CA GLY A 81 3.85 -16.11 3.76
C GLY A 81 3.20 -16.98 4.83
N HIS A 82 2.50 -16.41 5.79
CA HIS A 82 1.73 -17.14 6.80
C HIS A 82 0.67 -18.02 6.14
N VAL A 83 -0.17 -17.45 5.28
CA VAL A 83 -1.21 -18.22 4.56
C VAL A 83 -0.60 -19.33 3.72
N ALA A 84 0.48 -19.06 2.98
CA ALA A 84 1.16 -20.09 2.19
C ALA A 84 1.67 -21.24 3.06
N ALA A 85 2.30 -20.94 4.21
CA ALA A 85 2.80 -21.96 5.14
C ALA A 85 1.65 -22.81 5.73
N GLU A 86 0.56 -22.20 6.12
CA GLU A 86 -0.63 -22.87 6.64
C GLU A 86 -1.29 -23.77 5.58
N VAL A 87 -1.38 -23.30 4.34
CA VAL A 87 -1.89 -24.10 3.22
C VAL A 87 -0.97 -25.28 2.91
N ILE A 88 0.34 -25.10 2.96
CA ILE A 88 1.33 -26.19 2.81
C ILE A 88 1.16 -27.22 3.93
N ALA A 89 0.84 -26.78 5.15
CA ALA A 89 0.55 -27.64 6.29
C ALA A 89 -0.84 -28.35 6.21
N GLY A 90 -1.60 -28.11 5.15
CA GLY A 90 -2.90 -28.75 4.91
C GLY A 90 -4.12 -27.98 5.46
N MET A 91 -3.91 -26.76 5.95
CA MET A 91 -5.03 -25.91 6.42
C MET A 91 -5.79 -25.30 5.25
N LYS A 92 -7.08 -25.01 5.42
CA LYS A 92 -7.91 -24.31 4.46
C LYS A 92 -7.91 -22.81 4.75
N HIS A 93 -6.78 -22.17 4.51
CA HIS A 93 -6.64 -20.72 4.67
C HIS A 93 -6.54 -20.03 3.31
N TYR A 94 -6.90 -18.74 3.30
CA TYR A 94 -6.95 -17.91 2.09
C TYR A 94 -6.44 -16.52 2.40
N PHE A 95 -5.68 -15.95 1.49
CA PHE A 95 -5.31 -14.55 1.54
C PHE A 95 -6.41 -13.72 0.87
N ASP A 96 -7.28 -13.13 1.67
CA ASP A 96 -8.47 -12.38 1.22
C ASP A 96 -8.72 -11.15 2.12
N PRO A 97 -7.74 -10.26 2.30
CA PRO A 97 -7.91 -9.06 3.11
C PRO A 97 -8.90 -8.10 2.44
N LYS A 98 -9.77 -7.45 3.22
CA LYS A 98 -10.60 -6.35 2.73
C LYS A 98 -9.75 -5.12 2.40
N VAL A 99 -8.72 -4.88 3.22
CA VAL A 99 -7.82 -3.74 3.06
C VAL A 99 -6.36 -4.11 3.37
N ILE A 100 -5.45 -3.39 2.73
CA ILE A 100 -4.01 -3.47 2.99
C ILE A 100 -3.54 -2.03 3.27
N PRO A 101 -3.03 -1.72 4.48
CA PRO A 101 -2.57 -0.38 4.80
C PRO A 101 -1.32 0.00 4.01
N SER A 102 -1.18 1.27 3.72
CA SER A 102 0.00 1.84 3.05
C SER A 102 0.56 3.00 3.87
N ILE A 103 1.88 3.13 3.90
CA ILE A 103 2.58 4.16 4.66
C ILE A 103 3.72 4.72 3.82
N ALA A 104 3.80 6.03 3.73
CA ALA A 104 4.99 6.75 3.31
C ALA A 104 5.70 7.29 4.56
N TYR A 105 6.91 6.83 4.81
CA TYR A 105 7.72 7.18 5.98
C TYR A 105 8.42 8.53 5.80
N THR A 106 7.62 9.54 5.50
CA THR A 106 8.04 10.93 5.45
C THR A 106 7.96 11.57 6.85
N GLU A 107 8.40 12.82 7.01
CA GLU A 107 8.19 13.60 8.23
C GLU A 107 7.35 14.85 7.87
N PRO A 108 6.08 14.89 8.30
CA PRO A 108 5.32 13.84 8.99
C PRO A 108 5.01 12.63 8.11
N GLU A 109 4.71 11.47 8.71
CA GLU A 109 4.27 10.27 8.01
C GLU A 109 2.93 10.49 7.30
N VAL A 110 2.75 9.80 6.16
CA VAL A 110 1.47 9.74 5.44
C VAL A 110 1.02 8.29 5.37
N ALA A 111 -0.04 7.96 6.08
CA ALA A 111 -0.58 6.61 6.16
C ALA A 111 -2.04 6.58 5.68
N TRP A 112 -2.42 5.54 4.92
CA TRP A 112 -3.79 5.40 4.45
C TRP A 112 -4.20 3.93 4.32
N VAL A 113 -5.51 3.68 4.38
CA VAL A 113 -6.10 2.35 4.28
C VAL A 113 -7.52 2.44 3.70
N GLY A 114 -7.94 1.42 2.96
CA GLY A 114 -9.23 1.37 2.30
C GLY A 114 -9.32 2.28 1.08
N LEU A 115 -10.52 2.75 0.75
CA LEU A 115 -10.77 3.57 -0.43
C LEU A 115 -10.29 5.00 -0.23
N THR A 116 -9.68 5.54 -1.27
CA THR A 116 -9.49 6.98 -1.41
C THR A 116 -10.75 7.63 -1.99
N GLU A 117 -10.91 8.94 -1.82
CA GLU A 117 -12.02 9.67 -2.46
C GLU A 117 -12.02 9.52 -3.98
N LYS A 118 -10.83 9.45 -4.59
CA LYS A 118 -10.69 9.24 -6.03
C LYS A 118 -11.26 7.89 -6.43
N GLU A 119 -10.88 6.82 -5.75
CA GLU A 119 -11.37 5.47 -6.01
C GLU A 119 -12.87 5.32 -5.73
N ALA A 120 -13.37 5.95 -4.65
CA ALA A 120 -14.80 5.97 -4.36
C ALA A 120 -15.60 6.63 -5.49
N LYS A 121 -15.13 7.77 -6.01
CA LYS A 121 -15.73 8.46 -7.18
C LYS A 121 -15.69 7.57 -8.44
N GLU A 122 -14.54 6.97 -8.75
CA GLU A 122 -14.37 6.10 -9.91
C GLU A 122 -15.28 4.87 -9.85
N LYS A 123 -15.55 4.35 -8.65
CA LYS A 123 -16.44 3.21 -8.40
C LYS A 123 -17.91 3.61 -8.27
N GLY A 124 -18.25 4.90 -8.32
CA GLY A 124 -19.62 5.39 -8.16
C GLY A 124 -20.18 5.22 -6.75
N ILE A 125 -19.31 5.06 -5.74
CA ILE A 125 -19.73 4.92 -4.34
C ILE A 125 -20.09 6.30 -3.79
N SER A 126 -21.30 6.43 -3.21
CA SER A 126 -21.71 7.60 -2.49
C SER A 126 -21.05 7.64 -1.11
N TYR A 127 -20.29 8.69 -0.81
CA TYR A 127 -19.51 8.77 0.41
C TYR A 127 -19.62 10.15 1.09
N GLU A 128 -19.26 10.17 2.36
CA GLU A 128 -19.05 11.37 3.17
C GLU A 128 -17.64 11.33 3.76
N THR A 129 -17.09 12.49 4.10
CA THR A 129 -15.77 12.58 4.73
C THR A 129 -15.83 13.37 6.02
N ALA A 130 -15.04 12.95 7.00
CA ALA A 130 -14.76 13.72 8.20
C ALA A 130 -13.24 13.91 8.34
N THR A 131 -12.84 15.11 8.74
CA THR A 131 -11.43 15.47 8.94
C THR A 131 -11.26 16.11 10.30
N PHE A 132 -10.26 15.64 11.04
CA PHE A 132 -9.88 16.21 12.33
C PHE A 132 -8.44 16.75 12.23
N PRO A 133 -8.22 18.07 12.31
CA PRO A 133 -6.89 18.65 12.34
C PRO A 133 -6.25 18.43 13.72
N TRP A 134 -5.00 17.98 13.77
CA TRP A 134 -4.32 17.70 15.02
C TRP A 134 -4.00 18.95 15.85
N ALA A 135 -3.96 20.13 15.22
CA ALA A 135 -3.90 21.40 15.93
C ALA A 135 -5.06 21.62 16.93
N ALA A 136 -6.17 20.89 16.80
CA ALA A 136 -7.28 20.89 17.75
C ALA A 136 -7.15 19.80 18.84
N SER A 137 -6.08 18.98 18.82
CA SER A 137 -5.82 17.94 19.81
C SER A 137 -4.89 18.45 20.92
N GLY A 138 -5.38 18.50 22.17
CA GLY A 138 -4.54 18.84 23.31
C GLY A 138 -3.34 17.89 23.48
N ARG A 139 -3.49 16.60 23.13
CA ARG A 139 -2.39 15.63 23.14
C ARG A 139 -1.32 15.98 22.10
N ALA A 140 -1.73 16.30 20.87
CA ALA A 140 -0.81 16.62 19.79
C ALA A 140 -0.05 17.91 20.09
N ILE A 141 -0.73 18.93 20.64
CA ILE A 141 -0.10 20.18 21.08
C ILE A 141 0.92 19.91 22.19
N ALA A 142 0.56 19.16 23.22
CA ALA A 142 1.45 18.86 24.34
C ALA A 142 2.67 18.00 23.94
N SER A 143 2.56 17.25 22.83
CA SER A 143 3.63 16.41 22.28
C SER A 143 4.42 17.06 21.15
N ASP A 144 4.18 18.36 20.88
CA ASP A 144 4.80 19.10 19.76
C ASP A 144 4.69 18.40 18.40
N CYS A 145 3.51 17.81 18.13
CA CYS A 145 3.19 17.11 16.89
C CYS A 145 1.82 17.54 16.34
N ALA A 146 1.50 18.84 16.45
CA ALA A 146 0.21 19.39 16.00
C ALA A 146 0.07 19.51 14.47
N ASP A 147 1.17 19.38 13.74
CA ASP A 147 1.19 19.38 12.28
C ASP A 147 0.70 18.03 11.73
N GLY A 148 -0.62 17.92 11.57
CA GLY A 148 -1.19 16.69 11.10
C GLY A 148 -2.72 16.73 10.99
N MET A 149 -3.26 15.63 10.49
CA MET A 149 -4.70 15.45 10.36
C MET A 149 -5.06 13.97 10.29
N THR A 150 -6.25 13.66 10.77
CA THR A 150 -6.91 12.37 10.54
C THR A 150 -8.12 12.60 9.65
N LYS A 151 -8.26 11.81 8.59
CA LYS A 151 -9.40 11.84 7.68
C LYS A 151 -10.05 10.46 7.60
N LEU A 152 -11.37 10.42 7.68
CA LEU A 152 -12.17 9.22 7.47
C LEU A 152 -13.09 9.40 6.27
N ILE A 153 -13.38 8.30 5.59
CA ILE A 153 -14.32 8.20 4.49
C ILE A 153 -15.38 7.18 4.89
N PHE A 154 -16.63 7.58 4.82
CA PHE A 154 -17.78 6.76 5.18
C PHE A 154 -18.64 6.50 3.95
N ASP A 155 -19.15 5.30 3.85
CA ASP A 155 -20.26 5.00 2.95
C ASP A 155 -21.52 5.76 3.44
N LYS A 156 -22.14 6.51 2.54
CA LYS A 156 -23.25 7.43 2.89
C LYS A 156 -24.53 6.71 3.26
N GLU A 157 -24.73 5.48 2.79
CA GLU A 157 -25.92 4.69 3.05
C GLU A 157 -25.81 3.87 4.32
N THR A 158 -24.66 3.21 4.52
CA THR A 158 -24.43 2.31 5.63
C THR A 158 -23.74 2.96 6.82
N HIS A 159 -23.19 4.16 6.65
CA HIS A 159 -22.36 4.90 7.62
C HIS A 159 -21.12 4.12 8.09
N ARG A 160 -20.71 3.08 7.36
CA ARG A 160 -19.49 2.31 7.66
C ARG A 160 -18.27 3.05 7.17
N VAL A 161 -17.17 2.92 7.92
CA VAL A 161 -15.85 3.37 7.44
C VAL A 161 -15.44 2.52 6.25
N ILE A 162 -15.12 3.16 5.14
CA ILE A 162 -14.67 2.52 3.90
C ILE A 162 -13.25 2.93 3.49
N GLY A 163 -12.71 3.95 4.14
CA GLY A 163 -11.36 4.42 3.94
C GLY A 163 -10.94 5.44 4.97
N GLY A 164 -9.65 5.67 5.08
CA GLY A 164 -9.12 6.73 5.93
C GLY A 164 -7.63 6.94 5.75
N ALA A 165 -7.17 8.09 6.22
CA ALA A 165 -5.78 8.49 6.14
C ALA A 165 -5.37 9.31 7.35
N ILE A 166 -4.12 9.23 7.70
CA ILE A 166 -3.48 10.02 8.74
C ILE A 166 -2.23 10.65 8.15
N VAL A 167 -2.07 11.94 8.36
CA VAL A 167 -0.81 12.65 8.14
C VAL A 167 -0.36 13.14 9.50
N GLY A 168 0.79 12.71 9.96
CA GLY A 168 1.30 13.09 11.27
C GLY A 168 2.32 12.13 11.84
N THR A 169 2.93 12.51 12.94
CA THR A 169 3.90 11.68 13.68
C THR A 169 3.25 10.36 14.10
N ASN A 170 3.91 9.23 13.80
CA ASN A 170 3.42 7.86 14.04
C ASN A 170 2.07 7.56 13.34
N GLY A 171 1.81 8.19 12.20
CA GLY A 171 0.58 7.97 11.43
C GLY A 171 0.35 6.51 11.07
N GLY A 172 1.44 5.77 10.81
CA GLY A 172 1.39 4.35 10.49
C GLY A 172 0.84 3.47 11.62
N GLU A 173 1.28 3.70 12.87
CA GLU A 173 0.79 2.97 14.04
C GLU A 173 -0.67 3.30 14.34
N LEU A 174 -1.05 4.57 14.20
CA LEU A 174 -2.43 5.02 14.45
C LEU A 174 -3.42 4.49 13.40
N LEU A 175 -2.96 4.18 12.19
CA LEU A 175 -3.80 3.71 11.10
C LEU A 175 -4.44 2.33 11.38
N GLY A 176 -3.85 1.53 12.26
CA GLY A 176 -4.32 0.18 12.58
C GLY A 176 -5.77 0.15 13.04
N GLU A 177 -6.21 1.14 13.82
CA GLU A 177 -7.59 1.25 14.30
C GLU A 177 -8.58 1.48 13.15
N ILE A 178 -8.21 2.30 12.18
CA ILE A 178 -9.02 2.55 10.98
C ILE A 178 -9.12 1.27 10.14
N GLY A 179 -8.01 0.57 9.95
CA GLY A 179 -7.98 -0.71 9.24
C GLY A 179 -8.90 -1.74 9.90
N LEU A 180 -8.85 -1.86 11.22
CA LEU A 180 -9.73 -2.75 11.99
C LEU A 180 -11.21 -2.38 11.82
N ALA A 181 -11.55 -1.09 11.84
CA ALA A 181 -12.93 -0.62 11.65
C ALA A 181 -13.49 -0.98 10.26
N ILE A 182 -12.64 -1.07 9.24
CA ILE A 182 -13.06 -1.47 7.88
C ILE A 182 -13.21 -3.00 7.80
N GLU A 183 -12.31 -3.76 8.44
CA GLU A 183 -12.34 -5.22 8.43
C GLU A 183 -13.55 -5.79 9.20
N MET A 184 -13.96 -5.15 10.30
CA MET A 184 -15.11 -5.57 11.14
C MET A 184 -16.45 -5.11 10.57
#